data_e74d4ea30b51bc4ba567da5619e1f42d
#
_entry.id   e74d4ea30b51bc4ba567da5619e1f42d
#
_cell.length_a   1.000
_cell.length_b   1.000
_cell.length_c   1.000
_cell.angle_alpha   90.00
_cell.angle_beta   90.00
_cell.angle_gamma   90.00
#
_symmetry.space_group_name_H-M   'P 1'
#
loop_
_entity.id
_entity.type
_entity.pdbx_description
1 polymer ?
#
loop_
_entity_poly.entity_id
_entity_poly.type
_entity_poly.pdbx_seq_one_letter_code
_entity_poly.pdbx_strand_id
1 'polypeptide(L)'
;MLIFSRYNLVLLAVPKTCSTALEVALGQEADGRFGNPPELKHLPLYRFNRFVRPLLQLTTGKDPETFALIREPISWLRSWYRYRARNSMAGSPTSTCHIRFDQFVRDTMSDDPSPFAQIGCQTRFLSPDGNGGPITHLFQYEQMDVACKFLENRLEL
;
A
#
# COMPACT_ATOMS: atom_id res chain seq x y z
N MET A 1 0.34 -7.12 -2.38
CA MET A 1 1.05 -6.78 -3.63
C MET A 1 0.63 -7.76 -4.70
N LEU A 2 0.32 -7.30 -5.90
CA LEU A 2 0.01 -8.13 -7.07
C LEU A 2 1.05 -7.93 -8.16
N ILE A 3 1.38 -9.00 -8.87
CA ILE A 3 2.36 -8.99 -9.96
C ILE A 3 1.66 -9.47 -11.23
N PHE A 4 1.71 -8.65 -12.26
CA PHE A 4 1.16 -8.90 -13.60
C PHE A 4 2.32 -8.92 -14.58
N SER A 5 3.05 -10.03 -14.61
CA SER A 5 4.30 -10.16 -15.39
C SER A 5 4.05 -10.06 -16.89
N ARG A 6 2.91 -10.55 -17.39
CA ARG A 6 2.47 -10.42 -18.79
C ARG A 6 2.34 -8.97 -19.21
N TYR A 7 1.91 -8.12 -18.30
CA TYR A 7 1.71 -6.68 -18.53
C TYR A 7 2.86 -5.83 -18.00
N ASN A 8 3.94 -6.46 -17.52
CA ASN A 8 5.09 -5.77 -16.93
C ASN A 8 4.69 -4.76 -15.85
N LEU A 9 3.70 -5.08 -15.01
CA LEU A 9 3.12 -4.20 -14.00
C LEU A 9 3.12 -4.84 -12.62
N VAL A 10 3.47 -4.07 -11.58
CA VAL A 10 3.38 -4.49 -10.17
C VAL A 10 2.55 -3.48 -9.38
N LEU A 11 1.48 -3.95 -8.76
CA LEU A 11 0.64 -3.15 -7.88
C LEU A 11 1.16 -3.26 -6.44
N LEU A 12 1.72 -2.16 -5.92
CA LEU A 12 2.16 -2.04 -4.54
C LEU A 12 0.97 -1.74 -3.63
N ALA A 13 0.77 -2.58 -2.62
CA ALA A 13 -0.36 -2.46 -1.70
C ALA A 13 -0.07 -1.47 -0.58
N VAL A 14 -0.17 -0.17 -0.84
CA VAL A 14 -0.07 0.86 0.22
C VAL A 14 -1.17 0.61 1.25
N PRO A 15 -0.87 0.61 2.57
CA PRO A 15 -1.88 0.42 3.58
C PRO A 15 -2.98 1.49 3.54
N LYS A 16 -4.25 1.08 3.67
CA LYS A 16 -5.43 1.97 3.76
C LYS A 16 -5.78 2.77 2.49
N THR A 17 -5.29 2.30 1.34
CA THR A 17 -5.63 2.85 0.01
C THR A 17 -6.41 1.86 -0.86
N CYS A 18 -7.37 1.13 -0.28
CA CYS A 18 -8.21 0.15 -0.99
C CYS A 18 -7.48 -1.13 -1.48
N SER A 19 -6.26 -1.38 -1.03
CA SER A 19 -5.44 -2.52 -1.52
C SER A 19 -6.13 -3.89 -1.40
N THR A 20 -6.97 -4.11 -0.39
CA THR A 20 -7.70 -5.37 -0.22
C THR A 20 -8.82 -5.52 -1.26
N ALA A 21 -9.55 -4.45 -1.62
CA ALA A 21 -10.57 -4.52 -2.65
C ALA A 21 -9.95 -4.75 -4.04
N LEU A 22 -8.83 -4.08 -4.34
CA LEU A 22 -8.08 -4.32 -5.57
C LEU A 22 -7.53 -5.76 -5.63
N GLU A 23 -7.08 -6.29 -4.49
CA GLU A 23 -6.62 -7.67 -4.40
C GLU A 23 -7.75 -8.68 -4.65
N VAL A 24 -8.96 -8.40 -4.19
CA VAL A 24 -10.14 -9.23 -4.47
C VAL A 24 -10.55 -9.14 -5.95
N ALA A 25 -10.58 -7.92 -6.49
CA ALA A 25 -11.01 -7.68 -7.87
C ALA A 25 -10.01 -8.23 -8.91
N LEU A 26 -8.71 -8.07 -8.67
CA LEU A 26 -7.66 -8.33 -9.67
C LEU A 26 -6.79 -9.56 -9.35
N GLY A 27 -7.05 -10.22 -8.22
CA GLY A 27 -6.18 -11.31 -7.76
C GLY A 27 -6.18 -12.54 -8.65
N GLN A 28 -7.23 -12.78 -9.44
CA GLN A 28 -7.31 -13.88 -10.40
C GLN A 28 -6.52 -13.59 -11.69
N GLU A 29 -6.37 -12.31 -12.03
CA GLU A 29 -5.61 -11.87 -13.20
C GLU A 29 -4.10 -11.76 -12.91
N ALA A 30 -3.71 -11.76 -11.65
CA ALA A 30 -2.32 -11.63 -11.24
C ALA A 30 -1.55 -12.95 -11.41
N ASP A 31 -0.39 -12.89 -12.04
CA ASP A 31 0.53 -14.02 -12.15
C ASP A 31 1.22 -14.36 -10.82
N GLY A 32 1.34 -13.37 -9.91
CA GLY A 32 1.90 -13.54 -8.57
C GLY A 32 1.22 -12.66 -7.54
N ARG A 33 1.16 -13.17 -6.29
CA ARG A 33 0.52 -12.46 -5.18
C ARG A 33 1.30 -12.61 -3.88
N PHE A 34 1.56 -11.49 -3.20
CA PHE A 34 2.00 -11.47 -1.82
C PHE A 34 0.85 -10.99 -0.92
N GLY A 35 0.22 -11.92 -0.21
CA GLY A 35 -0.95 -11.66 0.65
C GLY A 35 -0.66 -11.76 2.14
N ASN A 36 0.19 -12.68 2.55
CA ASN A 36 0.57 -12.93 3.95
C ASN A 36 2.05 -13.26 4.05
N PRO A 37 2.71 -12.89 5.16
CA PRO A 37 2.19 -12.04 6.23
C PRO A 37 1.97 -10.57 5.77
N PRO A 38 1.34 -9.71 6.59
CA PRO A 38 1.07 -8.31 6.24
C PRO A 38 2.29 -7.54 5.75
N GLU A 39 3.48 -7.83 6.25
CA GLU A 39 4.74 -7.20 5.88
C GLU A 39 5.14 -7.51 4.43
N LEU A 40 4.77 -8.68 3.91
CA LEU A 40 4.94 -9.03 2.51
C LEU A 40 3.85 -8.42 1.64
N LYS A 41 2.59 -8.44 2.10
CA LYS A 41 1.48 -7.77 1.40
C LYS A 41 1.78 -6.29 1.19
N HIS A 42 2.19 -5.63 2.26
CA HIS A 42 2.49 -4.20 2.33
C HIS A 42 3.98 -3.92 2.21
N LEU A 43 4.64 -4.56 1.25
CA LEU A 43 6.07 -4.38 1.00
C LEU A 43 6.34 -2.96 0.46
N PRO A 44 7.15 -2.13 1.15
CA PRO A 44 7.48 -0.78 0.69
C PRO A 44 8.31 -0.81 -0.60
N LEU A 45 8.26 0.29 -1.36
CA LEU A 45 8.97 0.41 -2.64
C LEU A 45 10.46 0.09 -2.54
N TYR A 46 11.17 0.58 -1.50
CA TYR A 46 12.60 0.30 -1.36
C TYR A 46 12.91 -1.20 -1.18
N ARG A 47 12.04 -1.95 -0.48
CA ARG A 47 12.17 -3.42 -0.35
C ARG A 47 11.80 -4.13 -1.64
N PHE A 48 10.75 -3.67 -2.32
CA PHE A 48 10.41 -4.15 -3.66
C PHE A 48 11.61 -3.98 -4.60
N ASN A 49 12.20 -2.80 -4.66
CA ASN A 49 13.35 -2.50 -5.50
C ASN A 49 14.56 -3.38 -5.17
N ARG A 50 14.76 -3.66 -3.87
CA ARG A 50 15.90 -4.46 -3.42
C ARG A 50 15.75 -5.96 -3.67
N PHE A 51 14.56 -6.52 -3.50
CA PHE A 51 14.39 -7.98 -3.46
C PHE A 51 13.52 -8.54 -4.60
N VAL A 52 12.49 -7.84 -5.03
CA VAL A 52 11.51 -8.35 -5.99
C VAL A 52 11.78 -7.86 -7.40
N ARG A 53 12.10 -6.59 -7.56
CA ARG A 53 12.43 -5.99 -8.86
C ARG A 53 13.56 -6.74 -9.59
N PRO A 54 14.72 -7.06 -8.96
CA PRO A 54 15.80 -7.80 -9.63
C PRO A 54 15.37 -9.20 -10.07
N LEU A 55 14.55 -9.89 -9.26
CA LEU A 55 14.01 -11.19 -9.63
C LEU A 55 13.13 -11.09 -10.89
N LEU A 56 12.24 -10.10 -10.94
CA LEU A 56 11.38 -9.89 -12.11
C LEU A 56 12.19 -9.50 -13.34
N GLN A 57 13.17 -8.60 -13.20
CA GLN A 57 14.06 -8.21 -14.30
C GLN A 57 14.82 -9.42 -14.87
N LEU A 58 15.37 -10.27 -13.99
CA LEU A 58 16.11 -11.46 -14.40
C LEU A 58 15.22 -12.47 -15.15
N THR A 59 13.97 -12.63 -14.71
CA THR A 59 13.07 -13.65 -15.27
C THR A 59 12.31 -13.18 -16.50
N THR A 60 11.94 -11.89 -16.57
CA THR A 60 11.16 -11.33 -17.69
C THR A 60 12.00 -10.60 -18.72
N GLY A 61 13.25 -10.25 -18.40
CA GLY A 61 14.12 -9.39 -19.22
C GLY A 61 13.67 -7.92 -19.30
N LYS A 62 12.69 -7.51 -18.49
CA LYS A 62 12.12 -6.14 -18.47
C LYS A 62 12.18 -5.54 -17.08
N ASP A 63 12.33 -4.22 -17.01
CA ASP A 63 12.17 -3.49 -15.74
C ASP A 63 10.67 -3.33 -15.44
N PRO A 64 10.16 -3.88 -14.33
CA PRO A 64 8.73 -3.80 -14.03
C PRO A 64 8.28 -2.38 -13.68
N GLU A 65 7.20 -1.95 -14.30
CA GLU A 65 6.50 -0.73 -13.93
C GLU A 65 5.76 -0.93 -12.62
N THR A 66 5.71 0.10 -11.79
CA THR A 66 5.06 0.05 -10.48
C THR A 66 3.82 0.94 -10.43
N PHE A 67 2.74 0.41 -9.91
CA PHE A 67 1.49 1.14 -9.65
C PHE A 67 1.27 1.26 -8.15
N ALA A 68 0.86 2.43 -7.67
CA ALA A 68 0.45 2.64 -6.30
C ALA A 68 -0.67 3.67 -6.18
N LEU A 69 -1.45 3.55 -5.10
CA LEU A 69 -2.42 4.55 -4.68
C LEU A 69 -1.91 5.30 -3.45
N ILE A 70 -2.07 6.61 -3.45
CA ILE A 70 -1.96 7.45 -2.24
C ILE A 70 -3.33 7.98 -1.87
N ARG A 71 -3.50 8.34 -0.62
CA ARG A 71 -4.75 8.86 -0.08
C ARG A 71 -4.51 10.19 0.60
N GLU A 72 -5.50 11.11 0.50
CA GLU A 72 -5.47 12.38 1.21
C GLU A 72 -5.16 12.16 2.70
N PRO A 73 -4.20 12.91 3.28
CA PRO A 73 -3.65 12.61 4.60
C PRO A 73 -4.69 12.46 5.72
N ILE A 74 -5.66 13.37 5.82
CA ILE A 74 -6.67 13.29 6.89
C ILE A 74 -7.63 12.11 6.66
N SER A 75 -8.01 11.85 5.41
CA SER A 75 -8.81 10.70 5.03
C SER A 75 -8.07 9.38 5.34
N TRP A 76 -6.76 9.34 5.10
CA TRP A 76 -5.90 8.20 5.43
C TRP A 76 -5.80 7.97 6.95
N LEU A 77 -5.57 9.03 7.73
CA LEU A 77 -5.58 8.98 9.20
C LEU A 77 -6.93 8.49 9.76
N ARG A 78 -8.05 9.00 9.23
CA ARG A 78 -9.39 8.52 9.59
C ARG A 78 -9.60 7.05 9.27
N SER A 79 -9.02 6.56 8.18
CA SER A 79 -9.10 5.14 7.80
C SER A 79 -8.31 4.26 8.77
N TRP A 80 -7.12 4.68 9.20
CA TRP A 80 -6.35 3.99 10.23
C TRP A 80 -7.06 3.99 11.58
N TYR A 81 -7.53 5.14 12.03
CA TYR A 81 -8.27 5.29 13.27
C TYR A 81 -9.45 4.33 13.33
N ARG A 82 -10.32 4.34 12.30
CA ARG A 82 -11.48 3.43 12.20
C ARG A 82 -11.08 1.95 12.14
N TYR A 83 -9.97 1.63 11.49
CA TYR A 83 -9.48 0.26 11.43
C TYR A 83 -9.06 -0.24 12.81
N ARG A 84 -8.35 0.59 13.57
CA ARG A 84 -7.87 0.27 14.93
C ARG A 84 -8.95 0.34 15.99
N ALA A 85 -10.09 0.95 15.71
CA ALA A 85 -11.28 0.98 16.59
C ALA A 85 -12.19 -0.24 16.47
N ARG A 86 -11.87 -1.19 15.56
CA ARG A 86 -12.71 -2.39 15.36
C ARG A 86 -12.69 -3.31 16.58
N ASN A 87 -13.79 -4.06 16.81
CA ASN A 87 -13.87 -5.02 17.91
C ASN A 87 -12.75 -6.07 17.88
N SER A 88 -12.29 -6.47 16.68
CA SER A 88 -11.15 -7.38 16.52
C SER A 88 -9.82 -6.82 17.06
N MET A 89 -9.74 -5.51 17.29
CA MET A 89 -8.56 -4.84 17.87
C MET A 89 -8.75 -4.48 19.34
N ALA A 90 -9.90 -4.80 19.93
CA ALA A 90 -10.17 -4.52 21.34
C ALA A 90 -9.13 -5.21 22.24
N GLY A 91 -8.62 -4.49 23.23
CA GLY A 91 -7.56 -4.97 24.14
C GLY A 91 -6.14 -4.96 23.56
N SER A 92 -5.97 -4.67 22.26
CA SER A 92 -4.64 -4.49 21.65
C SER A 92 -4.04 -3.14 22.06
N PRO A 93 -2.72 -3.04 22.29
CA PRO A 93 -2.04 -1.75 22.47
C PRO A 93 -2.20 -0.79 21.27
N THR A 94 -2.55 -1.32 20.10
CA THR A 94 -2.78 -0.53 18.88
C THR A 94 -4.24 -0.07 18.74
N SER A 95 -5.14 -0.45 19.66
CA SER A 95 -6.56 -0.08 19.60
C SER A 95 -6.78 1.42 19.82
N THR A 96 -7.69 2.01 19.05
CA THR A 96 -8.13 3.41 19.20
C THR A 96 -9.54 3.54 19.77
N CYS A 97 -10.15 2.46 20.29
CA CYS A 97 -11.54 2.47 20.76
C CYS A 97 -11.81 3.46 21.89
N HIS A 98 -10.81 3.78 22.71
CA HIS A 98 -10.89 4.75 23.82
C HIS A 98 -10.10 6.04 23.56
N ILE A 99 -9.60 6.24 22.35
CA ILE A 99 -8.76 7.37 21.96
C ILE A 99 -9.60 8.31 21.11
N ARG A 100 -9.55 9.62 21.37
CA ARG A 100 -10.20 10.61 20.51
C ARG A 100 -9.39 10.81 19.22
N PHE A 101 -10.07 11.11 18.13
CA PHE A 101 -9.41 11.25 16.82
C PHE A 101 -8.35 12.37 16.82
N ASP A 102 -8.61 13.51 17.47
CA ASP A 102 -7.65 14.59 17.59
C ASP A 102 -6.39 14.19 18.38
N GLN A 103 -6.54 13.37 19.42
CA GLN A 103 -5.42 12.78 20.16
C GLN A 103 -4.62 11.83 19.26
N PHE A 104 -5.30 10.92 18.55
CA PHE A 104 -4.66 10.02 17.60
C PHE A 104 -3.82 10.79 16.57
N VAL A 105 -4.39 11.85 15.96
CA VAL A 105 -3.67 12.67 14.97
C VAL A 105 -2.43 13.32 15.59
N ARG A 106 -2.56 13.97 16.77
CA ARG A 106 -1.41 14.60 17.45
C ARG A 106 -0.30 13.59 17.75
N ASP A 107 -0.67 12.40 18.20
CA ASP A 107 0.29 11.38 18.58
C ASP A 107 1.01 10.78 17.35
N THR A 108 0.34 10.69 16.18
CA THR A 108 1.04 10.29 14.93
C THR A 108 2.11 11.28 14.48
N MET A 109 2.11 12.50 14.98
CA MET A 109 3.08 13.57 14.69
C MET A 109 4.17 13.67 15.77
N SER A 110 4.09 12.87 16.82
CA SER A 110 5.09 12.84 17.91
C SER A 110 6.36 12.13 17.44
N ASP A 111 7.50 12.51 18.03
CA ASP A 111 8.79 11.83 17.81
C ASP A 111 8.78 10.40 18.39
N ASP A 112 8.00 10.16 19.45
CA ASP A 112 7.79 8.84 20.06
C ASP A 112 6.28 8.53 20.13
N PRO A 113 5.66 8.11 19.02
CA PRO A 113 4.24 7.85 18.96
C PRO A 113 3.86 6.58 19.73
N SER A 114 2.76 6.65 20.47
CA SER A 114 2.17 5.48 21.15
C SER A 114 1.85 4.36 20.15
N PRO A 115 1.77 3.09 20.58
CA PRO A 115 1.49 1.97 19.69
C PRO A 115 0.24 2.15 18.82
N PHE A 116 -0.81 2.81 19.36
CA PHE A 116 -2.02 3.11 18.58
C PHE A 116 -1.82 4.16 17.48
N ALA A 117 -0.72 4.92 17.49
CA ALA A 117 -0.40 5.96 16.52
C ALA A 117 0.76 5.58 15.58
N GLN A 118 1.42 4.45 15.81
CA GLN A 118 2.48 3.94 14.93
C GLN A 118 1.89 3.34 13.66
N ILE A 119 1.65 4.19 12.67
CA ILE A 119 1.03 3.81 11.39
C ILE A 119 1.95 3.96 10.18
N GLY A 120 3.14 4.51 10.39
CA GLY A 120 4.07 4.83 9.31
C GLY A 120 3.66 6.07 8.50
N CYS A 121 4.15 6.16 7.27
CA CYS A 121 3.94 7.31 6.38
C CYS A 121 3.88 6.83 4.93
N GLN A 122 2.93 7.35 4.14
CA GLN A 122 2.78 6.99 2.74
C GLN A 122 4.01 7.39 1.91
N THR A 123 4.57 8.56 2.16
CA THR A 123 5.78 9.04 1.48
C THR A 123 6.95 8.08 1.71
N ARG A 124 7.19 7.66 2.96
CA ARG A 124 8.24 6.69 3.27
C ARG A 124 7.99 5.33 2.65
N PHE A 125 6.73 4.89 2.56
CA PHE A 125 6.36 3.64 1.91
C PHE A 125 6.71 3.64 0.41
N LEU A 126 6.56 4.79 -0.24
CA LEU A 126 6.77 4.98 -1.67
C LEU A 126 8.15 5.56 -2.01
N SER A 127 9.00 5.78 -1.01
CA SER A 127 10.38 6.24 -1.23
C SER A 127 11.21 5.11 -1.87
N PRO A 128 11.94 5.39 -2.95
CA PRO A 128 12.74 4.37 -3.64
C PRO A 128 13.94 3.88 -2.85
N ASP A 129 14.48 4.65 -1.90
CA ASP A 129 15.67 4.36 -1.11
C ASP A 129 16.78 3.62 -1.90
N GLY A 130 17.87 4.27 -2.23
CA GLY A 130 19.01 3.64 -2.90
C GLY A 130 18.85 3.52 -4.43
N ASN A 131 19.33 2.42 -5.00
CA ASN A 131 19.51 2.24 -6.45
C ASN A 131 18.22 1.89 -7.24
N GLY A 132 17.05 1.91 -6.61
CA GLY A 132 15.80 1.56 -7.26
C GLY A 132 15.09 2.76 -7.90
N GLY A 133 14.30 2.51 -8.95
CA GLY A 133 13.47 3.53 -9.59
C GLY A 133 12.31 4.01 -8.69
N PRO A 134 11.77 5.21 -8.99
CA PRO A 134 10.57 5.73 -8.33
C PRO A 134 9.32 4.92 -8.73
N ILE A 135 8.17 5.25 -8.14
CA ILE A 135 6.87 4.75 -8.60
C ILE A 135 6.64 5.26 -10.03
N THR A 136 6.25 4.34 -10.92
CA THR A 136 5.97 4.66 -12.33
C THR A 136 4.58 5.27 -12.50
N HIS A 137 3.57 4.70 -11.83
CA HIS A 137 2.18 5.13 -11.91
C HIS A 137 1.63 5.37 -10.51
N LEU A 138 1.40 6.64 -10.16
CA LEU A 138 0.88 7.06 -8.88
C LEU A 138 -0.46 7.74 -9.06
N PHE A 139 -1.50 7.20 -8.40
CA PHE A 139 -2.86 7.74 -8.46
C PHE A 139 -3.36 8.12 -7.07
N GLN A 140 -4.33 9.03 -7.03
CA GLN A 140 -5.02 9.39 -5.80
C GLN A 140 -6.20 8.45 -5.54
N TYR A 141 -6.34 7.97 -4.33
CA TYR A 141 -7.48 7.16 -3.89
C TYR A 141 -8.82 7.87 -4.14
N GLU A 142 -8.83 9.18 -4.03
CA GLU A 142 -10.00 10.05 -4.24
C GLU A 142 -10.42 10.11 -5.72
N GLN A 143 -9.55 9.67 -6.63
CA GLN A 143 -9.79 9.56 -8.07
C GLN A 143 -9.73 8.08 -8.52
N MET A 144 -10.43 7.22 -7.77
CA MET A 144 -10.41 5.77 -7.99
C MET A 144 -10.88 5.38 -9.39
N ASP A 145 -11.82 6.11 -9.96
CA ASP A 145 -12.32 5.93 -11.33
C ASP A 145 -11.19 6.04 -12.37
N VAL A 146 -10.29 7.02 -12.21
CA VAL A 146 -9.12 7.19 -13.09
C VAL A 146 -8.15 6.03 -12.92
N ALA A 147 -7.91 5.62 -11.67
CA ALA A 147 -7.02 4.50 -11.37
C ALA A 147 -7.58 3.17 -11.89
N CYS A 148 -8.88 2.92 -11.73
CA CYS A 148 -9.54 1.72 -12.27
C CYS A 148 -9.47 1.69 -13.79
N LYS A 149 -9.81 2.80 -14.46
CA LYS A 149 -9.74 2.90 -15.93
C LYS A 149 -8.33 2.66 -16.48
N PHE A 150 -7.30 3.15 -15.75
CA PHE A 150 -5.92 2.82 -16.10
C PHE A 150 -5.66 1.31 -15.99
N LEU A 151 -6.08 0.67 -14.89
CA LEU A 151 -5.88 -0.76 -14.68
C LEU A 151 -6.67 -1.60 -15.70
N GLU A 152 -7.93 -1.26 -15.98
CA GLU A 152 -8.75 -1.91 -17.02
C GLU A 152 -8.04 -1.90 -18.37
N ASN A 153 -7.60 -0.72 -18.82
CA ASN A 153 -6.88 -0.59 -20.09
C ASN A 153 -5.53 -1.31 -20.08
N ARG A 154 -4.79 -1.25 -18.97
CA ARG A 154 -3.43 -1.82 -18.86
C ARG A 154 -3.44 -3.34 -18.78
N LEU A 155 -4.48 -3.91 -18.16
CA LEU A 155 -4.65 -5.36 -17.96
C LEU A 155 -5.61 -5.99 -18.99
N GLU A 156 -6.14 -5.21 -19.93
CA GLU A 156 -7.06 -5.67 -20.99
C GLU A 156 -8.33 -6.35 -20.44
N LEU A 157 -8.95 -5.74 -19.39
CA LEU A 157 -10.13 -6.24 -18.67
C LEU A 157 -11.44 -5.76 -19.30
#